data_66d458efee249c12ed3e0b189e46c7dc
#
_entry.id   66d458efee249c12ed3e0b189e46c7dc
#
_cell.length_a   1.000
_cell.length_b   1.000
_cell.length_c   1.000
_cell.angle_alpha   90.00
_cell.angle_beta   90.00
_cell.angle_gamma   90.00
#
_symmetry.space_group_name_H-M   'P 1'
#
loop_
_entity.id
_entity.type
_entity.pdbx_description
1 polymer ?
#
loop_
_entity_poly.entity_id
_entity_poly.type
_entity_poly.pdbx_seq_one_letter_code
_entity_poly.pdbx_strand_id
1 'polypeptide(L)'
;MARESRPDDSSEHLLARKRLLLNFTDLSNFDDHPIPLIVRGDGCEVIDAEGHRYIDGISGLFCSNLGHGFGAEIGAVAQRQLSELVFTPNWSLTHPSAVHLAERLTTIAAPLGMERLFLTGGGGESVEAAWKIV
;
A
#
# COMPACT_ATOMS: atom_id res chain seq x y z
N MET A 1 24.88 -19.10 -31.74
CA MET A 1 23.89 -19.58 -30.76
C MET A 1 23.10 -18.37 -30.32
N ALA A 2 21.85 -18.23 -30.75
CA ALA A 2 20.97 -17.17 -30.27
C ALA A 2 20.67 -17.45 -28.80
N ARG A 3 20.90 -16.45 -27.93
CA ARG A 3 20.53 -16.49 -26.50
C ARG A 3 19.02 -16.63 -26.47
N GLU A 4 18.48 -17.76 -26.02
CA GLU A 4 17.05 -17.85 -25.69
C GLU A 4 16.68 -16.67 -24.80
N SER A 5 15.68 -15.89 -25.19
CA SER A 5 15.18 -14.77 -24.38
C SER A 5 14.73 -15.33 -23.03
N ARG A 6 15.33 -14.83 -21.95
CA ARG A 6 14.88 -15.19 -20.59
C ARG A 6 13.45 -14.67 -20.42
N PRO A 7 12.59 -15.33 -19.67
CA PRO A 7 11.21 -14.87 -19.40
C PRO A 7 11.09 -13.46 -18.83
N ASP A 8 12.17 -12.95 -18.24
CA ASP A 8 12.31 -11.64 -17.61
C ASP A 8 12.74 -10.50 -18.55
N ASP A 9 12.92 -10.76 -19.85
CA ASP A 9 13.26 -9.75 -20.86
C ASP A 9 12.03 -8.94 -21.32
N SER A 10 10.91 -8.95 -20.58
CA SER A 10 9.77 -8.09 -20.86
C SER A 10 10.17 -6.61 -20.73
N SER A 11 9.52 -5.74 -21.46
CA SER A 11 9.78 -4.29 -21.39
C SER A 11 9.60 -3.71 -20.00
N GLU A 12 8.72 -4.29 -19.18
CA GLU A 12 8.42 -3.84 -17.82
C GLU A 12 9.51 -4.23 -16.83
N HIS A 13 10.07 -5.44 -16.90
CA HIS A 13 11.22 -5.86 -16.09
C HIS A 13 12.45 -4.96 -16.37
N LEU A 14 12.72 -4.67 -17.64
CA LEU A 14 13.81 -3.77 -18.03
C LEU A 14 13.58 -2.34 -17.54
N LEU A 15 12.35 -1.86 -17.56
CA LEU A 15 11.99 -0.54 -17.06
C LEU A 15 12.12 -0.48 -15.53
N ALA A 16 11.62 -1.49 -14.82
CA ALA A 16 11.74 -1.58 -13.37
C ALA A 16 13.23 -1.50 -12.95
N ARG A 17 14.07 -2.32 -13.57
CA ARG A 17 15.51 -2.34 -13.30
C ARG A 17 16.22 -1.00 -13.56
N LYS A 18 15.83 -0.28 -14.63
CA LYS A 18 16.47 0.97 -15.04
C LYS A 18 15.95 2.21 -14.30
N ARG A 19 14.72 2.15 -13.74
CA ARG A 19 14.01 3.34 -13.28
C ARG A 19 13.61 3.30 -11.80
N LEU A 20 13.61 2.12 -11.16
CA LEU A 20 13.19 1.98 -9.76
C LEU A 20 14.40 1.75 -8.85
N LEU A 21 14.42 2.47 -7.75
CA LEU A 21 15.22 2.14 -6.58
C LEU A 21 14.32 1.39 -5.60
N LEU A 22 14.61 0.10 -5.39
CA LEU A 22 13.83 -0.73 -4.48
C LEU A 22 14.36 -0.63 -3.05
N ASN A 23 13.46 -0.48 -2.09
CA ASN A 23 13.80 -0.45 -0.68
C ASN A 23 14.35 -1.80 -0.21
N PHE A 24 15.33 -1.78 0.67
CA PHE A 24 15.94 -2.97 1.28
C PHE A 24 16.45 -4.01 0.28
N THR A 25 16.86 -3.59 -0.90
CA THR A 25 17.25 -4.49 -1.99
C THR A 25 18.65 -4.16 -2.49
N ASP A 26 19.48 -5.18 -2.60
CA ASP A 26 20.78 -5.07 -3.27
C ASP A 26 20.57 -5.12 -4.79
N LEU A 27 20.71 -3.96 -5.42
CA LEU A 27 20.50 -3.80 -6.86
C LEU A 27 21.56 -4.50 -7.71
N SER A 28 22.72 -4.86 -7.15
CA SER A 28 23.77 -5.58 -7.88
C SER A 28 23.39 -7.01 -8.24
N ASN A 29 22.41 -7.60 -7.53
CA ASN A 29 21.96 -8.98 -7.75
C ASN A 29 20.92 -9.12 -8.88
N PHE A 30 20.43 -8.02 -9.46
CA PHE A 30 19.40 -8.07 -10.50
C PHE A 30 19.87 -8.57 -11.87
N ASP A 31 21.18 -8.69 -12.07
CA ASP A 31 21.73 -9.29 -13.28
C ASP A 31 21.53 -10.80 -13.30
N ASP A 32 21.55 -11.43 -12.14
CA ASP A 32 21.44 -12.88 -11.96
C ASP A 32 20.07 -13.34 -11.44
N HIS A 33 19.35 -12.46 -10.74
CA HIS A 33 18.06 -12.76 -10.13
C HIS A 33 17.02 -11.68 -10.52
N PRO A 34 16.14 -11.94 -11.50
CA PRO A 34 15.12 -10.99 -11.91
C PRO A 34 14.16 -10.66 -10.77
N ILE A 35 13.75 -9.39 -10.70
CA ILE A 35 12.73 -8.94 -9.74
C ILE A 35 11.39 -9.54 -10.14
N PRO A 36 10.68 -10.28 -9.27
CA PRO A 36 9.33 -10.72 -9.58
C PRO A 36 8.42 -9.51 -9.82
N LEU A 37 7.74 -9.47 -10.96
CA LEU A 37 6.77 -8.44 -11.29
C LEU A 37 5.37 -8.92 -10.85
N ILE A 38 4.94 -8.50 -9.67
CA ILE A 38 3.64 -8.91 -9.13
C ILE A 38 2.52 -8.19 -9.85
N VAL A 39 1.62 -8.94 -10.46
CA VAL A 39 0.52 -8.42 -11.30
C VAL A 39 -0.86 -8.65 -10.70
N ARG A 40 -1.01 -9.58 -9.76
CA ARG A 40 -2.30 -9.90 -9.14
C ARG A 40 -2.14 -10.42 -7.72
N GLY A 41 -3.14 -10.16 -6.89
CA GLY A 41 -3.33 -10.80 -5.60
C GLY A 41 -4.59 -11.65 -5.57
N ASP A 42 -4.59 -12.73 -4.79
CA ASP A 42 -5.69 -13.67 -4.64
C ASP A 42 -5.68 -14.28 -3.22
N GLY A 43 -6.62 -13.84 -2.37
CA GLY A 43 -6.63 -14.24 -0.96
C GLY A 43 -5.35 -13.82 -0.23
N CYS A 44 -4.55 -14.80 0.17
CA CYS A 44 -3.25 -14.59 0.83
C CYS A 44 -2.05 -14.80 -0.10
N GLU A 45 -2.27 -14.85 -1.41
CA GLU A 45 -1.22 -15.07 -2.39
C GLU A 45 -1.06 -13.89 -3.33
N VAL A 46 0.15 -13.71 -3.84
CA VAL A 46 0.48 -12.81 -4.93
C VAL A 46 0.96 -13.61 -6.13
N ILE A 47 0.74 -13.09 -7.33
CA ILE A 47 1.01 -13.79 -8.59
C ILE A 47 1.86 -12.87 -9.45
N ASP A 48 2.98 -13.39 -9.97
CA ASP A 48 3.86 -12.64 -10.86
C ASP A 48 3.38 -12.66 -12.32
N ALA A 49 4.09 -11.92 -13.17
CA ALA A 49 3.80 -11.83 -14.59
C ALA A 49 3.96 -13.17 -15.33
N GLU A 50 4.76 -14.08 -14.81
CA GLU A 50 5.01 -15.43 -15.31
C GLU A 50 3.95 -16.43 -14.83
N GLY A 51 3.07 -16.02 -13.91
CA GLY A 51 2.01 -16.85 -13.34
C GLY A 51 2.41 -17.66 -12.12
N HIS A 52 3.61 -17.46 -11.57
CA HIS A 52 4.00 -18.12 -10.33
C HIS A 52 3.23 -17.53 -9.16
N ARG A 53 2.85 -18.40 -8.22
CA ARG A 53 2.09 -18.02 -7.02
C ARG A 53 3.02 -18.05 -5.80
N TYR A 54 2.94 -17.02 -4.99
CA TYR A 54 3.71 -16.86 -3.75
C TYR A 54 2.77 -16.56 -2.60
N ILE A 55 3.02 -17.16 -1.43
CA ILE A 55 2.31 -16.77 -0.21
C ILE A 55 2.83 -15.40 0.24
N ASP A 56 1.93 -14.43 0.36
CA ASP A 56 2.24 -13.11 0.93
C ASP A 56 2.34 -13.17 2.45
N GLY A 57 3.43 -13.79 2.94
CA GLY A 57 3.65 -14.05 4.38
C GLY A 57 3.86 -12.80 5.23
N ILE A 58 4.12 -11.66 4.61
CA ILE A 58 4.28 -10.37 5.29
C ILE A 58 3.18 -9.36 4.94
N SER A 59 2.12 -9.80 4.25
CA SER A 59 0.94 -8.98 3.94
C SER A 59 1.31 -7.63 3.32
N GLY A 60 2.18 -7.64 2.30
CA GLY A 60 2.67 -6.42 1.66
C GLY A 60 3.33 -5.46 2.66
N LEU A 61 4.18 -5.96 3.55
CA LEU A 61 4.80 -5.25 4.67
C LEU A 61 3.75 -4.72 5.68
N PHE A 62 2.89 -5.62 6.16
CA PHE A 62 1.83 -5.38 7.16
C PHE A 62 0.71 -4.42 6.71
N CYS A 63 0.59 -4.14 5.42
CA CYS A 63 -0.40 -3.22 4.88
C CYS A 63 -1.64 -3.91 4.32
N SER A 64 -1.52 -5.17 3.88
CA SER A 64 -2.63 -5.95 3.30
C SER A 64 -3.30 -6.85 4.36
N ASN A 65 -3.82 -6.25 5.45
CA ASN A 65 -4.34 -6.99 6.61
C ASN A 65 -5.59 -7.83 6.32
N LEU A 66 -6.34 -7.51 5.27
CA LEU A 66 -7.52 -8.26 4.83
C LEU A 66 -7.21 -9.25 3.70
N GLY A 67 -5.96 -9.31 3.25
CA GLY A 67 -5.58 -10.02 2.04
C GLY A 67 -6.06 -9.31 0.78
N HIS A 68 -5.93 -10.00 -0.36
CA HIS A 68 -6.19 -9.42 -1.69
C HIS A 68 -7.64 -9.61 -2.20
N GLY A 69 -8.51 -10.29 -1.42
CA GLY A 69 -9.89 -10.59 -1.83
C GLY A 69 -10.87 -9.41 -1.79
N PHE A 70 -10.58 -8.37 -1.01
CA PHE A 70 -11.50 -7.25 -0.75
C PHE A 70 -11.32 -6.04 -1.68
N GLY A 71 -10.43 -6.12 -2.67
CA GLY A 71 -10.10 -4.99 -3.54
C GLY A 71 -11.29 -4.39 -4.27
N ALA A 72 -12.23 -5.22 -4.76
CA ALA A 72 -13.41 -4.75 -5.47
C ALA A 72 -14.38 -3.98 -4.54
N GLU A 73 -14.60 -4.48 -3.32
CA GLU A 73 -15.47 -3.84 -2.32
C GLU A 73 -14.91 -2.49 -1.87
N ILE A 74 -13.64 -2.46 -1.49
CA ILE A 74 -12.94 -1.24 -1.08
C ILE A 74 -12.89 -0.25 -2.24
N GLY A 75 -12.60 -0.72 -3.45
CA GLY A 75 -12.57 0.10 -4.67
C GLY A 75 -13.90 0.76 -4.99
N ALA A 76 -15.02 0.05 -4.81
CA ALA A 76 -16.35 0.61 -5.01
C ALA A 76 -16.68 1.73 -3.99
N VAL A 77 -16.26 1.58 -2.73
CA VAL A 77 -16.42 2.64 -1.72
C VAL A 77 -15.57 3.86 -2.07
N ALA A 78 -14.30 3.65 -2.45
CA ALA A 78 -13.39 4.72 -2.85
C ALA A 78 -13.92 5.46 -4.09
N GLN A 79 -14.39 4.75 -5.11
CA GLN A 79 -14.96 5.33 -6.32
C GLN A 79 -16.17 6.23 -6.00
N ARG A 80 -17.08 5.77 -5.15
CA ARG A 80 -18.24 6.56 -4.74
C ARG A 80 -17.82 7.83 -4.03
N GLN A 81 -16.90 7.73 -3.05
CA GLN A 81 -16.40 8.89 -2.32
C GLN A 81 -15.72 9.91 -3.24
N LEU A 82 -14.86 9.44 -4.15
CA LEU A 82 -14.16 10.31 -5.12
C LEU A 82 -15.11 10.98 -6.11
N SER A 83 -16.24 10.34 -6.45
CA SER A 83 -17.26 10.92 -7.32
C SER A 83 -18.02 12.07 -6.64
N GLU A 84 -18.10 12.10 -5.30
CA GLU A 84 -18.77 13.13 -4.53
C GLU A 84 -17.79 14.24 -4.12
N LEU A 85 -16.61 13.86 -3.62
CA LEU A 85 -15.58 14.76 -3.12
C LEU A 85 -14.19 14.18 -3.35
N VAL A 86 -13.43 14.76 -4.26
CA VAL A 86 -12.08 14.31 -4.60
C VAL A 86 -11.10 14.56 -3.45
N PHE A 87 -11.13 15.77 -2.88
CA PHE A 87 -10.22 16.15 -1.80
C PHE A 87 -10.75 17.36 -1.03
N THR A 88 -10.50 17.39 0.27
CA THR A 88 -10.55 18.58 1.11
C THR A 88 -9.56 18.43 2.26
N PRO A 89 -8.80 19.47 2.62
CA PRO A 89 -7.89 19.41 3.76
C PRO A 89 -8.66 19.46 5.10
N ASN A 90 -8.07 18.86 6.14
CA ASN A 90 -8.56 18.95 7.52
C ASN A 90 -7.87 20.12 8.28
N TRP A 91 -7.97 21.35 7.74
CA TRP A 91 -7.41 22.54 8.42
C TRP A 91 -8.48 23.29 9.21
N SER A 92 -9.27 24.10 8.51
CA SER A 92 -10.40 24.83 9.12
C SER A 92 -11.75 24.24 8.73
N LEU A 93 -11.74 23.10 8.05
CA LEU A 93 -12.90 22.37 7.57
C LEU A 93 -12.58 20.85 7.54
N THR A 94 -13.61 20.05 7.47
CA THR A 94 -13.49 18.60 7.44
C THR A 94 -14.61 17.98 6.57
N HIS A 95 -14.69 16.68 6.50
CA HIS A 95 -15.70 15.95 5.73
C HIS A 95 -16.24 14.73 6.51
N PRO A 96 -17.44 14.22 6.17
CA PRO A 96 -18.10 13.16 6.94
C PRO A 96 -17.25 11.90 7.15
N SER A 97 -16.51 11.45 6.13
CA SER A 97 -15.68 10.24 6.23
C SER A 97 -14.58 10.39 7.29
N ALA A 98 -13.94 11.56 7.40
CA ALA A 98 -12.94 11.82 8.43
C ALA A 98 -13.57 11.85 9.84
N VAL A 99 -14.75 12.46 9.98
CA VAL A 99 -15.49 12.53 11.26
C VAL A 99 -15.89 11.13 11.72
N HIS A 100 -16.46 10.32 10.85
CA HIS A 100 -16.88 8.94 11.19
C HIS A 100 -15.68 8.05 11.53
N LEU A 101 -14.56 8.20 10.82
CA LEU A 101 -13.33 7.48 11.17
C LEU A 101 -12.80 7.91 12.54
N ALA A 102 -12.77 9.22 12.82
CA ALA A 102 -12.33 9.74 14.10
C ALA A 102 -13.19 9.23 15.24
N GLU A 103 -14.52 9.28 15.12
CA GLU A 103 -15.46 8.73 16.10
C GLU A 103 -15.18 7.25 16.39
N ARG A 104 -15.05 6.44 15.33
CA ARG A 104 -14.80 5.00 15.50
C ARG A 104 -13.47 4.71 16.18
N LEU A 105 -12.40 5.38 15.80
CA LEU A 105 -11.08 5.17 16.39
C LEU A 105 -10.97 5.68 17.82
N THR A 106 -11.56 6.83 18.14
CA THR A 106 -11.57 7.33 19.52
C THR A 106 -12.45 6.48 20.43
N THR A 107 -13.54 5.88 19.94
CA THR A 107 -14.34 4.90 20.68
C THR A 107 -13.49 3.66 21.04
N ILE A 108 -12.69 3.14 20.10
CA ILE A 108 -11.80 2.00 20.35
C ILE A 108 -10.70 2.37 21.33
N ALA A 109 -10.17 3.59 21.24
CA ALA A 109 -9.07 4.09 22.07
C ALA A 109 -9.52 4.72 23.40
N ALA A 110 -10.82 4.80 23.67
CA ALA A 110 -11.38 5.39 24.89
C ALA A 110 -10.81 4.79 26.19
N PRO A 111 -10.55 3.48 26.33
CA PRO A 111 -9.90 2.91 27.51
C PRO A 111 -8.50 3.45 27.79
N LEU A 112 -7.85 4.04 26.78
CA LEU A 112 -6.52 4.69 26.89
C LEU A 112 -6.62 6.19 27.15
N GLY A 113 -7.82 6.75 27.32
CA GLY A 113 -8.05 8.19 27.51
C GLY A 113 -7.82 9.03 26.26
N MET A 114 -7.84 8.42 25.06
CA MET A 114 -7.64 9.14 23.80
C MET A 114 -8.98 9.61 23.23
N GLU A 115 -9.17 10.91 23.20
CA GLU A 115 -10.43 11.55 22.81
C GLU A 115 -10.38 12.23 21.43
N ARG A 116 -9.20 12.37 20.84
CA ARG A 116 -8.99 13.09 19.57
C ARG A 116 -8.06 12.33 18.65
N LEU A 117 -8.28 12.50 17.35
CA LEU A 117 -7.49 11.91 16.28
C LEU A 117 -6.86 13.00 15.41
N PHE A 118 -5.56 12.84 15.13
CA PHE A 118 -4.85 13.63 14.14
C PHE A 118 -4.50 12.76 12.94
N LEU A 119 -5.03 13.06 11.76
CA LEU A 119 -4.82 12.29 10.54
C LEU A 119 -3.56 12.76 9.82
N THR A 120 -2.71 11.79 9.41
CA THR A 120 -1.46 12.02 8.68
C THR A 120 -1.36 11.12 7.46
N GLY A 121 -0.41 11.38 6.57
CA GLY A 121 -0.16 10.58 5.37
C GLY A 121 0.63 9.30 5.62
N GLY A 122 1.32 9.16 6.75
CA GLY A 122 2.15 7.99 7.03
C GLY A 122 2.71 7.93 8.44
N GLY A 123 3.36 6.81 8.79
CA GLY A 123 3.87 6.54 10.14
C GLY A 123 4.93 7.55 10.62
N GLY A 124 5.87 7.94 9.74
CA GLY A 124 6.89 8.92 10.07
C GLY A 124 6.29 10.29 10.40
N GLU A 125 5.34 10.74 9.61
CA GLU A 125 4.59 11.98 9.85
C GLU A 125 3.76 11.91 11.13
N SER A 126 3.18 10.74 11.44
CA SER A 126 2.43 10.52 12.67
C SER A 126 3.31 10.65 13.91
N VAL A 127 4.51 10.06 13.90
CA VAL A 127 5.47 10.19 15.00
C VAL A 127 5.96 11.63 15.15
N GLU A 128 6.26 12.30 14.04
CA GLU A 128 6.67 13.71 14.06
C GLU A 128 5.55 14.63 14.59
N ALA A 129 4.31 14.38 14.17
CA ALA A 129 3.16 15.13 14.67
C ALA A 129 2.95 14.90 16.19
N ALA A 130 3.02 13.64 16.63
CA ALA A 130 2.91 13.31 18.05
C ALA A 130 3.98 14.03 18.89
N TRP A 131 5.23 14.04 18.43
CA TRP A 131 6.34 14.75 19.08
C TRP A 131 6.11 16.26 19.21
N LYS A 132 5.41 16.87 18.25
CA LYS A 132 5.10 18.30 18.27
C LYS A 132 3.87 18.67 19.12
N ILE A 133 2.97 17.71 19.36
CA ILE A 133 1.73 17.93 20.11
C ILE A 133 1.98 17.75 21.62
N VAL A 134 2.91 16.90 22.03
CA VAL A 134 3.30 16.66 23.41
C VAL A 134 4.29 17.72 23.91
#